data_15fe31f1fd7b2b29df848939c07d8588
#
_entry.id   15fe31f1fd7b2b29df848939c07d8588
#
_cell.length_a   1.000
_cell.length_b   1.000
_cell.length_c   1.000
_cell.angle_alpha   90.00
_cell.angle_beta   90.00
_cell.angle_gamma   90.00
#
_symmetry.space_group_name_H-M   'P 1'
#
loop_
_entity.id
_entity.type
_entity.pdbx_description
1 polymer ?
#
loop_
_entity_poly.entity_id
_entity_poly.type
_entity_poly.pdbx_seq_one_letter_code
_entity_poly.pdbx_strand_id
1 'polypeptide(L)'
;RSQSAPLPLLPTTLDPLPPWPSHPLLYPEFSTHCKDLIPLPSFYLPKIYSLLSPTPTDGVTESQFSTFAKTHLIWSLDEIYYNLTKSPSSPYLSPSSFRPILTSLLSHHPGLTFLSSHTDFQQKYIDTVIARIFYECDEEGLGYLTRRMCRKGKVWEAFEEVGREEDINKVLRFFSYEHFYVLYCRFWELDLNRDYKITKPDLLKYGDHSLSSLIVERIFERGRRFKVDGEPDEMCYEDFIFFMLSEENKQSHVAVKYWFEVLDGDGDGVLNTKDMKTFYNVQSHRMQCLGHEVVPFEDVLCQMYDLIKPRSEEGVVVEDFLQPECDKVSGALFDALFNLNKYLQFESRDPFLERTKREDEFDNDWDRYACLDYNRLAMEEEQREDDRNQMEEEQRE
;
A
#
# COMPACT_ATOMS: atom_id res chain seq x y z
N ARG A 1 6.54 -17.65 -8.02
CA ARG A 1 7.69 -16.85 -8.51
C ARG A 1 7.42 -16.45 -9.96
N SER A 2 6.60 -15.45 -10.21
CA SER A 2 6.62 -14.75 -11.48
C SER A 2 7.89 -13.90 -11.51
N GLN A 3 8.87 -14.35 -12.27
CA GLN A 3 10.00 -13.49 -12.63
C GLN A 3 9.41 -12.36 -13.49
N SER A 4 9.29 -11.15 -12.92
CA SER A 4 9.01 -9.97 -13.71
C SER A 4 10.06 -9.88 -14.81
N ALA A 5 9.62 -9.89 -16.06
CA ALA A 5 10.51 -9.72 -17.19
C ALA A 5 11.27 -8.40 -17.02
N PRO A 6 12.58 -8.36 -17.33
CA PRO A 6 13.33 -7.12 -17.27
C PRO A 6 12.68 -6.08 -18.19
N LEU A 7 12.64 -4.82 -17.75
CA LEU A 7 12.14 -3.70 -18.54
C LEU A 7 12.75 -3.75 -19.96
N PRO A 8 11.94 -3.60 -21.01
CA PRO A 8 12.43 -3.66 -22.37
C PRO A 8 13.51 -2.59 -22.59
N LEU A 9 14.63 -2.99 -23.20
CA LEU A 9 15.65 -2.04 -23.63
C LEU A 9 15.03 -1.14 -24.72
N LEU A 10 15.15 0.16 -24.54
CA LEU A 10 14.74 1.13 -25.55
C LEU A 10 15.44 0.83 -26.89
N PRO A 11 14.75 0.97 -28.04
CA PRO A 11 15.42 0.99 -29.32
C PRO A 11 16.46 2.13 -29.31
N THR A 12 17.69 1.79 -29.58
CA THR A 12 18.87 2.66 -29.48
C THR A 12 18.83 3.88 -30.40
N THR A 13 17.87 3.97 -31.32
CA THR A 13 17.68 5.09 -32.23
C THR A 13 16.21 5.28 -32.59
N LEU A 14 15.67 6.44 -32.27
CA LEU A 14 14.39 6.94 -32.78
C LEU A 14 14.57 7.58 -34.20
N ASP A 15 15.51 7.10 -34.98
CA ASP A 15 15.74 7.58 -36.35
C ASP A 15 15.47 6.45 -37.37
N PRO A 16 14.61 6.69 -38.36
CA PRO A 16 13.84 7.91 -38.57
C PRO A 16 12.51 7.91 -37.81
N LEU A 17 12.13 9.06 -37.23
CA LEU A 17 10.76 9.27 -36.73
C LEU A 17 9.78 9.06 -37.91
N PRO A 18 8.56 8.51 -37.65
CA PRO A 18 7.53 8.45 -38.66
C PRO A 18 7.21 9.87 -39.16
N PRO A 19 6.70 9.99 -40.39
CA PRO A 19 6.45 11.30 -40.99
C PRO A 19 5.49 12.11 -40.14
N TRP A 20 5.98 13.28 -39.65
CA TRP A 20 5.18 14.19 -38.84
C TRP A 20 4.26 15.02 -39.75
N PRO A 21 3.00 15.26 -39.35
CA PRO A 21 2.10 16.14 -40.08
C PRO A 21 2.68 17.55 -40.26
N SER A 22 2.25 18.24 -41.32
CA SER A 22 2.72 19.60 -41.66
C SER A 22 2.20 20.69 -40.70
N HIS A 23 1.33 20.33 -39.76
CA HIS A 23 0.75 21.23 -38.76
C HIS A 23 1.12 20.77 -37.35
N PRO A 24 1.08 21.63 -36.34
CA PRO A 24 1.23 21.27 -34.94
C PRO A 24 0.10 20.34 -34.49
N LEU A 25 0.45 19.24 -33.78
CA LEU A 25 -0.52 18.27 -33.32
C LEU A 25 -1.18 18.75 -32.02
N LEU A 26 -2.51 18.85 -32.03
CA LEU A 26 -3.29 18.99 -30.79
C LEU A 26 -3.33 17.66 -30.03
N TYR A 27 -3.72 17.70 -28.74
CA TYR A 27 -3.58 16.54 -27.86
C TYR A 27 -4.20 15.24 -28.42
N PRO A 28 -5.41 15.20 -28.99
CA PRO A 28 -5.97 13.95 -29.54
C PRO A 28 -5.13 13.34 -30.68
N GLU A 29 -4.64 14.19 -31.59
CA GLU A 29 -3.77 13.79 -32.69
C GLU A 29 -2.39 13.38 -32.19
N PHE A 30 -1.82 14.16 -31.26
CA PHE A 30 -0.56 13.86 -30.60
C PHE A 30 -0.62 12.50 -29.88
N SER A 31 -1.66 12.25 -29.10
CA SER A 31 -1.84 10.98 -28.39
C SER A 31 -1.87 9.79 -29.37
N THR A 32 -2.62 9.90 -30.45
CA THR A 32 -2.71 8.85 -31.47
C THR A 32 -1.37 8.64 -32.20
N HIS A 33 -0.67 9.73 -32.53
CA HIS A 33 0.60 9.67 -33.27
C HIS A 33 1.76 9.16 -32.42
N CYS A 34 1.81 9.53 -31.13
CA CYS A 34 2.94 9.24 -30.26
C CYS A 34 2.77 7.97 -29.41
N LYS A 35 1.60 7.35 -29.40
CA LYS A 35 1.31 6.17 -28.57
C LYS A 35 2.32 5.04 -28.75
N ASP A 36 2.74 4.77 -29.97
CA ASP A 36 3.68 3.69 -30.30
C ASP A 36 5.14 4.16 -30.37
N LEU A 37 5.38 5.46 -30.32
CA LEU A 37 6.72 6.06 -30.39
C LEU A 37 7.35 6.22 -29.00
N ILE A 38 6.52 6.40 -27.98
CA ILE A 38 6.96 6.63 -26.61
C ILE A 38 6.81 5.30 -25.84
N PRO A 39 7.90 4.75 -25.32
CA PRO A 39 7.89 3.47 -24.60
C PRO A 39 7.37 3.62 -23.16
N LEU A 40 6.27 4.34 -22.99
CA LEU A 40 5.60 4.60 -21.72
C LEU A 40 4.10 4.36 -21.88
N PRO A 41 3.41 3.98 -20.80
CA PRO A 41 1.95 3.86 -20.80
C PRO A 41 1.26 5.15 -21.25
N SER A 42 0.11 5.00 -21.93
CA SER A 42 -0.63 6.10 -22.56
C SER A 42 -1.02 7.22 -21.58
N PHE A 43 -1.21 6.90 -20.30
CA PHE A 43 -1.53 7.89 -19.27
C PHE A 43 -0.36 8.85 -18.93
N TYR A 44 0.86 8.64 -19.48
CA TYR A 44 1.93 9.64 -19.43
C TYR A 44 1.84 10.66 -20.55
N LEU A 45 1.11 10.39 -21.64
CA LEU A 45 1.02 11.29 -22.80
C LEU A 45 0.48 12.69 -22.47
N PRO A 46 -0.53 12.88 -21.60
CA PRO A 46 -0.98 14.22 -21.22
C PRO A 46 0.13 15.03 -20.53
N LYS A 47 0.94 14.39 -19.70
CA LYS A 47 2.07 15.03 -19.02
C LYS A 47 3.14 15.44 -20.01
N ILE A 48 3.50 14.56 -20.95
CA ILE A 48 4.47 14.84 -21.99
C ILE A 48 3.98 15.99 -22.89
N TYR A 49 2.71 15.94 -23.30
CA TYR A 49 2.10 17.00 -24.09
C TYR A 49 2.17 18.36 -23.38
N SER A 50 1.86 18.41 -22.09
CA SER A 50 1.91 19.65 -21.30
C SER A 50 3.33 20.22 -21.15
N LEU A 51 4.37 19.37 -21.23
CA LEU A 51 5.76 19.80 -21.21
C LEU A 51 6.20 20.38 -22.56
N LEU A 52 5.62 19.87 -23.66
CA LEU A 52 5.96 20.28 -25.02
C LEU A 52 5.14 21.49 -25.49
N SER A 53 3.88 21.57 -25.11
CA SER A 53 2.99 22.67 -25.45
C SER A 53 2.39 23.28 -24.17
N PRO A 54 3.01 24.33 -23.60
CA PRO A 54 2.50 24.99 -22.38
C PRO A 54 1.11 25.61 -22.58
N THR A 55 0.78 25.98 -23.81
CA THR A 55 -0.54 26.50 -24.21
C THR A 55 -1.31 25.39 -24.95
N PRO A 56 -2.50 24.96 -24.45
CA PRO A 56 -3.25 23.86 -25.07
C PRO A 56 -3.65 24.08 -26.54
N THR A 57 -3.63 25.34 -26.99
CA THR A 57 -4.06 25.75 -28.34
C THR A 57 -2.96 25.67 -29.39
N ASP A 58 -1.69 25.65 -29.00
CA ASP A 58 -0.59 25.81 -29.96
C ASP A 58 -0.15 24.50 -30.60
N GLY A 59 -0.50 23.38 -30.01
CA GLY A 59 -0.11 22.06 -30.49
C GLY A 59 1.39 21.77 -30.34
N VAL A 60 1.80 20.56 -30.71
CA VAL A 60 3.21 20.11 -30.66
C VAL A 60 3.74 19.94 -32.05
N THR A 61 4.88 20.57 -32.33
CA THR A 61 5.59 20.46 -33.60
C THR A 61 6.61 19.31 -33.57
N GLU A 62 7.00 18.82 -34.77
CA GLU A 62 8.06 17.82 -34.91
C GLU A 62 9.38 18.24 -34.23
N SER A 63 9.76 19.50 -34.37
CA SER A 63 10.97 20.03 -33.76
C SER A 63 10.96 19.96 -32.24
N GLN A 64 9.84 20.32 -31.61
CA GLN A 64 9.67 20.21 -30.17
C GLN A 64 9.73 18.76 -29.69
N PHE A 65 9.02 17.86 -30.38
CA PHE A 65 9.04 16.43 -30.05
C PHE A 65 10.43 15.81 -30.26
N SER A 66 11.08 16.10 -31.38
CA SER A 66 12.44 15.60 -31.67
C SER A 66 13.46 16.06 -30.62
N THR A 67 13.35 17.32 -30.18
CA THR A 67 14.20 17.86 -29.10
C THR A 67 13.96 17.14 -27.79
N PHE A 68 12.70 16.94 -27.42
CA PHE A 68 12.31 16.20 -26.23
C PHE A 68 12.82 14.75 -26.29
N ALA A 69 12.59 14.07 -27.39
CA ALA A 69 13.03 12.69 -27.59
C ALA A 69 14.55 12.54 -27.43
N LYS A 70 15.32 13.41 -28.05
CA LYS A 70 16.80 13.45 -27.96
C LYS A 70 17.31 13.80 -26.56
N THR A 71 16.50 14.51 -25.76
CA THR A 71 16.93 14.96 -24.44
C THR A 71 16.46 14.01 -23.33
N HIS A 72 15.27 13.44 -23.45
CA HIS A 72 14.62 12.70 -22.38
C HIS A 72 14.45 11.20 -22.66
N LEU A 73 14.26 10.78 -23.92
CA LEU A 73 14.03 9.37 -24.24
C LEU A 73 15.31 8.56 -24.49
N ILE A 74 16.48 9.16 -24.32
CA ILE A 74 17.79 8.46 -24.42
C ILE A 74 18.23 7.82 -23.10
N TRP A 75 17.53 8.09 -22.01
CA TRP A 75 17.87 7.58 -20.69
C TRP A 75 17.27 6.17 -20.46
N SER A 76 17.67 5.53 -19.38
CA SER A 76 17.02 4.30 -18.93
C SER A 76 15.55 4.57 -18.57
N LEU A 77 14.69 3.56 -18.72
CA LEU A 77 13.25 3.71 -18.45
C LEU A 77 12.98 4.25 -17.04
N ASP A 78 13.70 3.78 -16.03
CA ASP A 78 13.56 4.27 -14.65
C ASP A 78 13.92 5.76 -14.52
N GLU A 79 14.88 6.26 -15.30
CA GLU A 79 15.20 7.69 -15.34
C GLU A 79 14.12 8.50 -16.03
N ILE A 80 13.57 7.98 -17.11
CA ILE A 80 12.49 8.64 -17.85
C ILE A 80 11.25 8.77 -16.95
N TYR A 81 10.82 7.67 -16.33
CA TYR A 81 9.71 7.68 -15.40
C TYR A 81 9.93 8.66 -14.25
N TYR A 82 11.09 8.58 -13.60
CA TYR A 82 11.42 9.43 -12.47
C TYR A 82 11.40 10.92 -12.85
N ASN A 83 12.04 11.29 -13.97
CA ASN A 83 12.12 12.68 -14.40
C ASN A 83 10.79 13.24 -14.91
N LEU A 84 9.93 12.42 -15.52
CA LEU A 84 8.59 12.85 -15.95
C LEU A 84 7.62 12.96 -14.77
N THR A 85 7.79 12.14 -13.74
CA THR A 85 6.90 12.17 -12.58
C THR A 85 7.26 13.30 -11.63
N LYS A 86 8.52 13.62 -11.44
CA LYS A 86 8.95 14.66 -10.50
C LYS A 86 8.50 16.06 -10.91
N SER A 87 8.37 16.94 -9.90
CA SER A 87 8.20 18.37 -10.14
C SER A 87 9.51 19.01 -10.64
N PRO A 88 9.47 19.96 -11.57
CA PRO A 88 10.68 20.70 -12.01
C PRO A 88 11.45 21.39 -10.88
N SER A 89 10.75 21.76 -9.79
CA SER A 89 11.31 22.48 -8.64
C SER A 89 11.95 21.58 -7.58
N SER A 90 11.82 20.25 -7.69
CA SER A 90 12.33 19.32 -6.67
C SER A 90 13.25 18.27 -7.27
N PRO A 91 14.36 17.91 -6.60
CA PRO A 91 15.19 16.78 -6.98
C PRO A 91 14.56 15.42 -6.63
N TYR A 92 13.53 15.40 -5.79
CA TYR A 92 12.87 14.21 -5.26
C TYR A 92 11.41 14.15 -5.65
N LEU A 93 10.82 12.94 -5.57
CA LEU A 93 9.38 12.73 -5.72
C LEU A 93 8.70 12.91 -4.36
N SER A 94 7.82 13.88 -4.28
CA SER A 94 6.87 14.03 -3.17
C SER A 94 5.55 13.30 -3.49
N PRO A 95 4.66 13.09 -2.50
CA PRO A 95 3.32 12.56 -2.76
C PRO A 95 2.57 13.32 -3.87
N SER A 96 2.68 14.64 -3.89
CA SER A 96 2.06 15.49 -4.91
C SER A 96 2.61 15.28 -6.33
N SER A 97 3.82 14.74 -6.48
CA SER A 97 4.42 14.45 -7.78
C SER A 97 3.67 13.37 -8.56
N PHE A 98 3.07 12.41 -7.87
CA PHE A 98 2.32 11.31 -8.48
C PHE A 98 0.91 11.69 -8.92
N ARG A 99 0.27 12.69 -8.29
CA ARG A 99 -1.12 13.05 -8.55
C ARG A 99 -1.47 13.30 -10.02
N PRO A 100 -0.70 14.09 -10.79
CA PRO A 100 -1.03 14.34 -12.19
C PRO A 100 -1.04 13.07 -13.04
N ILE A 101 -0.12 12.15 -12.79
CA ILE A 101 -0.01 10.89 -13.52
C ILE A 101 -1.17 9.95 -13.13
N LEU A 102 -1.48 9.84 -11.84
CA LEU A 102 -2.58 9.00 -11.35
C LEU A 102 -3.96 9.56 -11.76
N THR A 103 -4.14 10.87 -11.81
CA THR A 103 -5.36 11.49 -12.37
C THR A 103 -5.51 11.12 -13.85
N SER A 104 -4.41 11.14 -14.61
CA SER A 104 -4.42 10.70 -16.01
C SER A 104 -4.73 9.20 -16.13
N LEU A 105 -4.18 8.35 -15.26
CA LEU A 105 -4.48 6.92 -15.20
C LEU A 105 -5.99 6.68 -15.02
N LEU A 106 -6.63 7.34 -14.06
CA LEU A 106 -8.08 7.23 -13.83
C LEU A 106 -8.92 7.52 -15.09
N SER A 107 -8.46 8.48 -15.90
CA SER A 107 -9.18 8.88 -17.12
C SER A 107 -8.93 7.95 -18.31
N HIS A 108 -7.87 7.15 -18.30
CA HIS A 108 -7.43 6.36 -19.45
C HIS A 108 -7.54 4.85 -19.23
N HIS A 109 -7.57 4.39 -17.99
CA HIS A 109 -7.57 2.96 -17.67
C HIS A 109 -9.00 2.38 -17.78
N PRO A 110 -9.25 1.34 -18.60
CA PRO A 110 -10.58 0.78 -18.79
C PRO A 110 -11.21 0.26 -17.50
N GLY A 111 -10.42 -0.38 -16.64
CA GLY A 111 -10.85 -0.93 -15.35
C GLY A 111 -11.18 0.10 -14.27
N LEU A 112 -11.03 1.43 -14.54
CA LEU A 112 -11.33 2.51 -13.60
C LEU A 112 -12.41 3.48 -14.10
N THR A 113 -12.98 3.25 -15.28
CA THR A 113 -13.96 4.16 -15.89
C THR A 113 -15.22 4.34 -15.06
N PHE A 114 -15.63 3.34 -14.28
CA PHE A 114 -16.78 3.40 -13.38
C PHE A 114 -16.63 4.44 -12.27
N LEU A 115 -15.39 4.81 -11.91
CA LEU A 115 -15.12 5.88 -10.93
C LEU A 115 -15.36 7.29 -11.48
N SER A 116 -15.57 7.44 -12.78
CA SER A 116 -15.68 8.75 -13.45
C SER A 116 -16.78 9.67 -12.90
N SER A 117 -17.85 9.09 -12.35
CA SER A 117 -18.98 9.81 -11.76
C SER A 117 -18.78 10.18 -10.26
N HIS A 118 -17.70 9.70 -9.63
CA HIS A 118 -17.51 9.82 -8.17
C HIS A 118 -16.15 10.45 -7.84
N THR A 119 -16.08 11.78 -7.90
CA THR A 119 -14.84 12.55 -7.71
C THR A 119 -14.16 12.29 -6.36
N ASP A 120 -14.93 12.13 -5.29
CA ASP A 120 -14.37 11.89 -3.96
C ASP A 120 -13.68 10.51 -3.88
N PHE A 121 -14.27 9.49 -4.51
CA PHE A 121 -13.66 8.18 -4.63
C PHE A 121 -12.39 8.22 -5.48
N GLN A 122 -12.37 8.99 -6.57
CA GLN A 122 -11.17 9.17 -7.38
C GLN A 122 -10.02 9.74 -6.56
N GLN A 123 -10.28 10.77 -5.74
CA GLN A 123 -9.25 11.37 -4.89
C GLN A 123 -8.74 10.36 -3.85
N LYS A 124 -9.64 9.62 -3.22
CA LYS A 124 -9.27 8.60 -2.22
C LYS A 124 -8.52 7.42 -2.84
N TYR A 125 -8.88 7.00 -4.06
CA TYR A 125 -8.10 6.01 -4.81
C TYR A 125 -6.67 6.49 -5.08
N ILE A 126 -6.50 7.74 -5.55
CA ILE A 126 -5.19 8.35 -5.76
C ILE A 126 -4.39 8.40 -4.45
N ASP A 127 -5.02 8.85 -3.36
CA ASP A 127 -4.39 8.92 -2.03
C ASP A 127 -3.92 7.54 -1.57
N THR A 128 -4.75 6.51 -1.80
CA THR A 128 -4.41 5.11 -1.45
C THR A 128 -3.21 4.60 -2.25
N VAL A 129 -3.21 4.81 -3.58
CA VAL A 129 -2.07 4.38 -4.43
C VAL A 129 -0.78 5.07 -3.97
N ILE A 130 -0.83 6.38 -3.71
CA ILE A 130 0.33 7.14 -3.23
C ILE A 130 0.79 6.61 -1.86
N ALA A 131 -0.13 6.44 -0.91
CA ALA A 131 0.20 5.93 0.41
C ALA A 131 0.85 4.54 0.33
N ARG A 132 0.34 3.64 -0.51
CA ARG A 132 0.91 2.30 -0.71
C ARG A 132 2.32 2.36 -1.31
N ILE A 133 2.56 3.25 -2.28
CA ILE A 133 3.90 3.47 -2.84
C ILE A 133 4.87 3.96 -1.77
N PHE A 134 4.46 4.94 -0.96
CA PHE A 134 5.30 5.47 0.12
C PHE A 134 5.49 4.48 1.26
N TYR A 135 4.49 3.67 1.57
CA TYR A 135 4.61 2.60 2.55
C TYR A 135 5.73 1.62 2.20
N GLU A 136 5.80 1.17 0.95
CA GLU A 136 6.85 0.23 0.53
C GLU A 136 8.21 0.89 0.29
N CYS A 137 8.23 2.13 -0.21
CA CYS A 137 9.46 2.73 -0.71
C CYS A 137 10.16 3.64 0.30
N ASP A 138 9.41 4.32 1.15
CA ASP A 138 9.92 5.27 2.14
C ASP A 138 10.01 4.63 3.53
N GLU A 139 10.83 3.59 3.66
CA GLU A 139 10.98 2.84 4.90
C GLU A 139 11.47 3.70 6.09
N GLU A 140 12.14 4.81 5.80
CA GLU A 140 12.75 5.72 6.80
C GLU A 140 11.84 6.91 7.14
N GLY A 141 10.67 7.04 6.49
CA GLY A 141 9.73 8.14 6.74
C GLY A 141 10.23 9.53 6.33
N LEU A 142 10.99 9.62 5.24
CA LEU A 142 11.59 10.87 4.76
C LEU A 142 10.56 11.83 4.11
N GLY A 143 9.37 11.31 3.74
CA GLY A 143 8.33 12.07 3.05
C GLY A 143 8.63 12.36 1.57
N TYR A 144 9.69 11.76 1.02
CA TYR A 144 10.05 11.86 -0.39
C TYR A 144 10.73 10.59 -0.91
N LEU A 145 10.69 10.39 -2.21
CA LEU A 145 11.33 9.23 -2.85
C LEU A 145 12.46 9.66 -3.77
N THR A 146 13.58 8.96 -3.66
CA THR A 146 14.70 9.02 -4.60
C THR A 146 14.51 7.99 -5.73
N ARG A 147 15.22 8.16 -6.85
CA ARG A 147 15.22 7.16 -7.91
C ARG A 147 15.62 5.75 -7.42
N ARG A 148 16.58 5.68 -6.51
CA ARG A 148 17.02 4.40 -5.93
C ARG A 148 15.91 3.71 -5.14
N MET A 149 15.14 4.46 -4.36
CA MET A 149 14.00 3.94 -3.60
C MET A 149 12.91 3.43 -4.55
N CYS A 150 12.54 4.20 -5.57
CA CYS A 150 11.56 3.77 -6.57
C CYS A 150 11.99 2.50 -7.30
N ARG A 151 13.27 2.35 -7.61
CA ARG A 151 13.80 1.13 -8.24
C ARG A 151 13.78 -0.06 -7.29
N LYS A 152 14.19 0.12 -6.01
CA LYS A 152 14.12 -0.93 -4.98
C LYS A 152 12.68 -1.39 -4.79
N GLY A 153 11.72 -0.45 -4.71
CA GLY A 153 10.28 -0.71 -4.56
C GLY A 153 9.59 -1.13 -5.85
N LYS A 154 10.30 -1.26 -6.99
CA LYS A 154 9.73 -1.67 -8.29
C LYS A 154 8.51 -0.84 -8.72
N VAL A 155 8.55 0.46 -8.44
CA VAL A 155 7.43 1.37 -8.73
C VAL A 155 7.13 1.40 -10.23
N TRP A 156 8.17 1.50 -11.05
CA TRP A 156 8.00 1.66 -12.50
C TRP A 156 7.55 0.38 -13.18
N GLU A 157 7.94 -0.79 -12.67
CA GLU A 157 7.41 -2.07 -13.12
C GLU A 157 5.89 -2.16 -12.90
N ALA A 158 5.40 -1.68 -11.75
CA ALA A 158 3.97 -1.63 -11.49
C ALA A 158 3.25 -0.62 -12.39
N PHE A 159 3.88 0.51 -12.72
CA PHE A 159 3.34 1.47 -13.70
C PHE A 159 3.31 0.91 -15.13
N GLU A 160 4.28 0.09 -15.51
CA GLU A 160 4.27 -0.64 -16.79
C GLU A 160 3.14 -1.69 -16.82
N GLU A 161 3.00 -2.43 -15.74
CA GLU A 161 1.99 -3.48 -15.61
C GLU A 161 0.58 -2.89 -15.73
N VAL A 162 0.26 -1.84 -14.97
CA VAL A 162 -1.04 -1.16 -15.04
C VAL A 162 -1.31 -0.52 -16.41
N GLY A 163 -0.27 -0.19 -17.16
CA GLY A 163 -0.42 0.31 -18.53
C GLY A 163 -0.76 -0.76 -19.57
N ARG A 164 -0.55 -2.04 -19.26
CA ARG A 164 -0.77 -3.18 -20.16
C ARG A 164 -1.97 -4.02 -19.76
N GLU A 165 -2.25 -4.15 -18.49
CA GLU A 165 -3.36 -4.95 -17.96
C GLU A 165 -4.66 -4.12 -18.04
N GLU A 166 -5.72 -4.72 -18.55
CA GLU A 166 -7.05 -4.07 -18.64
C GLU A 166 -7.85 -4.21 -17.35
N ASP A 167 -7.60 -5.28 -16.61
CA ASP A 167 -8.22 -5.54 -15.31
C ASP A 167 -7.35 -4.99 -14.19
N ILE A 168 -7.78 -3.88 -13.60
CA ILE A 168 -7.06 -3.20 -12.53
C ILE A 168 -6.83 -4.08 -11.30
N ASN A 169 -7.69 -5.06 -11.04
CA ASN A 169 -7.59 -5.94 -9.87
C ASN A 169 -6.51 -7.02 -10.02
N LYS A 170 -5.97 -7.23 -11.22
CA LYS A 170 -4.80 -8.07 -11.41
C LYS A 170 -3.49 -7.38 -11.09
N VAL A 171 -3.48 -6.03 -11.03
CA VAL A 171 -2.29 -5.26 -10.66
C VAL A 171 -2.28 -5.03 -9.15
N LEU A 172 -1.96 -6.09 -8.40
CA LEU A 172 -2.07 -6.12 -6.93
C LEU A 172 -1.13 -5.13 -6.25
N ARG A 173 0.04 -4.87 -6.86
CA ARG A 173 1.09 -4.06 -6.29
C ARG A 173 0.63 -2.61 -6.17
N PHE A 174 0.06 -1.91 -5.74
CA PHE A 174 -0.39 -0.52 -5.57
C PHE A 174 -1.78 -0.23 -6.15
N PHE A 175 -2.16 -0.81 -7.29
CA PHE A 175 -3.24 -0.30 -8.13
C PHE A 175 -4.58 -1.02 -7.99
N SER A 176 -4.65 -2.24 -7.39
CA SER A 176 -5.90 -2.98 -7.25
C SER A 176 -7.01 -2.14 -6.62
N TYR A 177 -8.16 -2.06 -7.29
CA TYR A 177 -9.34 -1.38 -6.77
C TYR A 177 -9.92 -2.11 -5.56
N GLU A 178 -9.89 -3.44 -5.55
CA GLU A 178 -10.35 -4.24 -4.40
C GLU A 178 -9.55 -3.90 -3.15
N HIS A 179 -8.23 -3.77 -3.26
CA HIS A 179 -7.38 -3.34 -2.15
C HIS A 179 -7.72 -1.92 -1.65
N PHE A 180 -7.95 -1.00 -2.58
CA PHE A 180 -8.41 0.35 -2.23
C PHE A 180 -9.76 0.30 -1.50
N TYR A 181 -10.73 -0.46 -2.03
CA TYR A 181 -12.09 -0.52 -1.49
C TYR A 181 -12.09 -1.08 -0.06
N VAL A 182 -11.31 -2.13 0.20
CA VAL A 182 -11.15 -2.69 1.55
C VAL A 182 -10.57 -1.65 2.51
N LEU A 183 -9.48 -0.98 2.16
CA LEU A 183 -8.87 0.07 2.99
C LEU A 183 -9.84 1.21 3.27
N TYR A 184 -10.59 1.63 2.26
CA TYR A 184 -11.58 2.69 2.36
C TYR A 184 -12.74 2.30 3.29
N CYS A 185 -13.32 1.12 3.12
CA CYS A 185 -14.41 0.64 3.97
C CYS A 185 -13.97 0.47 5.43
N ARG A 186 -12.78 -0.11 5.64
CA ARG A 186 -12.23 -0.29 7.00
C ARG A 186 -11.96 1.04 7.71
N PHE A 187 -11.54 2.06 6.99
CA PHE A 187 -11.41 3.40 7.54
C PHE A 187 -12.77 3.93 8.03
N TRP A 188 -13.81 3.82 7.18
CA TRP A 188 -15.14 4.32 7.51
C TRP A 188 -15.88 3.52 8.60
N GLU A 189 -15.52 2.26 8.81
CA GLU A 189 -16.04 1.47 9.94
C GLU A 189 -15.57 2.05 11.29
N LEU A 190 -14.42 2.70 11.33
CA LEU A 190 -13.85 3.33 12.52
C LEU A 190 -14.18 4.82 12.63
N ASP A 191 -14.18 5.55 11.52
CA ASP A 191 -14.52 6.99 11.46
C ASP A 191 -16.04 7.21 11.48
N LEU A 192 -16.66 6.98 12.63
CA LEU A 192 -18.12 7.09 12.80
C LEU A 192 -18.62 8.54 12.72
N ASN A 193 -17.81 9.50 13.12
CA ASN A 193 -18.16 10.93 13.11
C ASN A 193 -17.90 11.60 11.74
N ARG A 194 -17.22 10.88 10.82
CA ARG A 194 -16.93 11.29 9.45
C ARG A 194 -16.10 12.57 9.33
N ASP A 195 -15.14 12.74 10.24
CA ASP A 195 -14.21 13.85 10.20
C ASP A 195 -12.90 13.55 9.45
N TYR A 196 -12.78 12.37 8.86
CA TYR A 196 -11.59 11.84 8.17
C TYR A 196 -10.37 11.65 9.08
N LYS A 197 -10.62 11.39 10.35
CA LYS A 197 -9.59 11.15 11.36
C LYS A 197 -9.97 9.95 12.21
N ILE A 198 -8.98 9.17 12.57
CA ILE A 198 -9.12 8.08 13.53
C ILE A 198 -8.43 8.50 14.82
N THR A 199 -9.15 8.48 15.93
CA THR A 199 -8.62 8.72 17.27
C THR A 199 -8.25 7.40 17.96
N LYS A 200 -7.53 7.47 19.09
CA LYS A 200 -7.23 6.27 19.92
C LYS A 200 -8.50 5.48 20.29
N PRO A 201 -9.62 6.11 20.75
CA PRO A 201 -10.88 5.40 21.01
C PRO A 201 -11.48 4.72 19.76
N ASP A 202 -11.28 5.29 18.57
CA ASP A 202 -11.78 4.70 17.34
C ASP A 202 -10.92 3.50 16.95
N LEU A 203 -9.60 3.63 17.00
CA LEU A 203 -8.69 2.52 16.69
C LEU A 203 -8.83 1.34 17.65
N LEU A 204 -9.25 1.56 18.91
CA LEU A 204 -9.56 0.48 19.86
C LEU A 204 -10.71 -0.42 19.40
N LYS A 205 -11.57 0.02 18.49
CA LYS A 205 -12.66 -0.79 17.91
C LYS A 205 -12.18 -1.70 16.79
N TYR A 206 -10.95 -1.50 16.30
CA TYR A 206 -10.42 -2.28 15.20
C TYR A 206 -10.44 -3.79 15.49
N GLY A 207 -10.84 -4.57 14.45
CA GLY A 207 -10.85 -6.02 14.54
C GLY A 207 -11.69 -6.57 15.70
N ASP A 208 -12.81 -5.95 15.99
CA ASP A 208 -13.68 -6.31 17.14
C ASP A 208 -12.92 -6.24 18.47
N HIS A 209 -12.28 -5.09 18.70
CA HIS A 209 -11.47 -4.84 19.90
C HIS A 209 -10.27 -5.80 20.05
N SER A 210 -9.67 -6.26 18.96
CA SER A 210 -8.55 -7.20 18.99
C SER A 210 -7.27 -6.62 19.61
N LEU A 211 -7.04 -5.32 19.43
CA LEU A 211 -5.84 -4.63 19.90
C LEU A 211 -5.91 -4.30 21.40
N SER A 212 -4.79 -4.38 22.10
CA SER A 212 -4.69 -3.90 23.47
C SER A 212 -4.63 -2.37 23.52
N SER A 213 -5.09 -1.77 24.64
CA SER A 213 -5.05 -0.30 24.80
C SER A 213 -3.61 0.24 24.74
N LEU A 214 -2.67 -0.49 25.33
CA LEU A 214 -1.26 -0.11 25.33
C LEU A 214 -0.69 -0.05 23.91
N ILE A 215 -0.99 -1.04 23.07
CA ILE A 215 -0.47 -1.02 21.69
C ILE A 215 -1.08 0.14 20.90
N VAL A 216 -2.36 0.47 21.11
CA VAL A 216 -2.98 1.62 20.47
C VAL A 216 -2.29 2.93 20.89
N GLU A 217 -2.00 3.13 22.17
CA GLU A 217 -1.22 4.29 22.61
C GLU A 217 0.12 4.37 21.90
N ARG A 218 0.85 3.26 21.82
CA ARG A 218 2.16 3.18 21.18
C ARG A 218 2.11 3.41 19.66
N ILE A 219 1.07 2.95 18.98
CA ILE A 219 0.85 3.23 17.55
C ILE A 219 0.79 4.75 17.30
N PHE A 220 0.08 5.49 18.16
CA PHE A 220 -0.01 6.95 18.03
C PHE A 220 1.29 7.67 18.42
N GLU A 221 2.09 7.11 19.31
CA GLU A 221 3.36 7.70 19.75
C GLU A 221 4.52 7.41 18.80
N ARG A 222 4.61 6.20 18.26
CA ARG A 222 5.78 5.65 17.56
C ARG A 222 5.48 5.08 16.18
N GLY A 223 4.22 4.76 15.87
CA GLY A 223 3.85 4.22 14.56
C GLY A 223 4.27 5.16 13.44
N ARG A 224 4.88 4.61 12.40
CA ARG A 224 5.29 5.40 11.24
C ARG A 224 4.10 6.08 10.58
N ARG A 225 4.21 7.36 10.32
CA ARG A 225 3.18 8.17 9.72
C ARG A 225 3.54 8.60 8.30
N PHE A 226 2.52 8.80 7.48
CA PHE A 226 2.64 9.36 6.15
C PHE A 226 2.99 10.87 6.21
N LYS A 227 2.37 11.60 7.13
CA LYS A 227 2.65 13.02 7.40
C LYS A 227 3.41 13.17 8.70
N VAL A 228 4.63 13.68 8.60
CA VAL A 228 5.51 13.89 9.77
C VAL A 228 4.94 14.96 10.74
N ASP A 229 4.23 15.96 10.20
CA ASP A 229 3.69 17.09 10.96
C ASP A 229 2.19 16.89 11.33
N GLY A 230 1.70 15.65 11.39
CA GLY A 230 0.32 15.34 11.78
C GLY A 230 0.06 15.57 13.28
N GLU A 231 -1.21 15.77 13.65
CA GLU A 231 -1.62 15.84 15.06
C GLU A 231 -1.29 14.52 15.76
N PRO A 232 -0.65 14.54 16.94
CA PRO A 232 -0.13 13.33 17.60
C PRO A 232 -1.24 12.35 18.02
N ASP A 233 -2.44 12.86 18.35
CA ASP A 233 -3.57 12.06 18.81
C ASP A 233 -4.59 11.71 17.72
N GLU A 234 -4.29 12.03 16.47
CA GLU A 234 -5.14 11.79 15.32
C GLU A 234 -4.37 11.09 14.21
N MET A 235 -4.99 10.14 13.55
CA MET A 235 -4.48 9.38 12.41
C MET A 235 -5.28 9.76 11.17
N CYS A 236 -4.61 10.27 10.13
CA CYS A 236 -5.26 10.55 8.86
C CYS A 236 -5.48 9.26 8.05
N TYR A 237 -6.18 9.36 6.93
CA TYR A 237 -6.47 8.21 6.07
C TYR A 237 -5.21 7.48 5.59
N GLU A 238 -4.19 8.23 5.19
CA GLU A 238 -2.92 7.67 4.71
C GLU A 238 -2.12 7.01 5.85
N ASP A 239 -2.16 7.55 7.07
CA ASP A 239 -1.57 6.91 8.26
C ASP A 239 -2.29 5.61 8.60
N PHE A 240 -3.62 5.59 8.46
CA PHE A 240 -4.42 4.38 8.65
C PHE A 240 -4.06 3.29 7.63
N ILE A 241 -3.79 3.66 6.38
CA ILE A 241 -3.29 2.72 5.38
C ILE A 241 -1.97 2.08 5.84
N PHE A 242 -1.04 2.87 6.40
CA PHE A 242 0.22 2.34 6.93
C PHE A 242 0.00 1.35 8.06
N PHE A 243 -0.90 1.68 8.98
CA PHE A 243 -1.31 0.78 10.06
C PHE A 243 -1.92 -0.52 9.50
N MET A 244 -2.90 -0.43 8.60
CA MET A 244 -3.59 -1.59 8.02
C MET A 244 -2.64 -2.53 7.29
N LEU A 245 -1.76 -2.01 6.44
CA LEU A 245 -0.79 -2.83 5.73
C LEU A 245 0.21 -3.49 6.69
N SER A 246 0.58 -2.81 7.78
CA SER A 246 1.45 -3.37 8.80
C SER A 246 0.74 -4.42 9.65
N GLU A 247 -0.56 -4.24 9.92
CA GLU A 247 -1.35 -5.16 10.73
C GLU A 247 -1.75 -6.43 9.95
N GLU A 248 -2.12 -6.29 8.68
CA GLU A 248 -2.62 -7.41 7.90
C GLU A 248 -1.51 -8.17 7.13
N ASN A 249 -0.29 -7.63 7.11
CA ASN A 249 0.88 -8.32 6.56
C ASN A 249 2.11 -8.18 7.46
N LYS A 250 2.01 -8.64 8.70
CA LYS A 250 3.07 -8.57 9.72
C LYS A 250 4.39 -9.28 9.33
N GLN A 251 4.36 -10.07 8.27
CA GLN A 251 5.54 -10.78 7.75
C GLN A 251 6.36 -9.95 6.78
N SER A 252 5.81 -8.84 6.26
CA SER A 252 6.54 -7.96 5.37
C SER A 252 7.68 -7.24 6.10
N HIS A 253 8.79 -7.02 5.39
CA HIS A 253 9.94 -6.29 5.91
C HIS A 253 9.57 -4.91 6.50
N VAL A 254 8.63 -4.22 5.86
CA VAL A 254 8.16 -2.90 6.29
C VAL A 254 7.33 -3.01 7.56
N ALA A 255 6.43 -4.00 7.62
CA ALA A 255 5.60 -4.23 8.79
C ALA A 255 6.42 -4.67 10.01
N VAL A 256 7.43 -5.52 9.82
CA VAL A 256 8.34 -5.92 10.90
C VAL A 256 9.01 -4.69 11.51
N LYS A 257 9.54 -3.77 10.70
CA LYS A 257 10.12 -2.51 11.20
C LYS A 257 9.09 -1.65 11.93
N TYR A 258 7.89 -1.51 11.35
CA TYR A 258 6.80 -0.74 11.95
C TYR A 258 6.47 -1.26 13.37
N TRP A 259 6.23 -2.56 13.52
CA TRP A 259 5.88 -3.15 14.81
C TRP A 259 7.06 -3.18 15.78
N PHE A 260 8.28 -3.35 15.27
CA PHE A 260 9.48 -3.27 16.12
C PHE A 260 9.59 -1.89 16.76
N GLU A 261 9.48 -0.81 16.02
CA GLU A 261 9.53 0.56 16.54
C GLU A 261 8.39 0.86 17.53
N VAL A 262 7.22 0.30 17.31
CA VAL A 262 6.06 0.45 18.20
C VAL A 262 6.29 -0.29 19.52
N LEU A 263 6.91 -1.48 19.49
CA LEU A 263 7.14 -2.33 20.67
C LEU A 263 8.39 -1.95 21.45
N ASP A 264 9.39 -1.36 20.82
CA ASP A 264 10.60 -0.86 21.47
C ASP A 264 10.25 0.30 22.41
N GLY A 265 10.18 -0.03 23.72
CA GLY A 265 9.64 0.85 24.75
C GLY A 265 10.48 2.10 24.99
N ASP A 266 11.78 1.95 25.04
CA ASP A 266 12.73 3.03 25.32
C ASP A 266 13.44 3.58 24.08
N GLY A 267 13.27 2.92 22.92
CA GLY A 267 13.80 3.38 21.63
C GLY A 267 15.31 3.13 21.48
N ASP A 268 15.83 2.10 22.14
CA ASP A 268 17.25 1.75 22.11
C ASP A 268 17.63 0.85 20.92
N GLY A 269 16.64 0.39 20.17
CA GLY A 269 16.82 -0.50 19.02
C GLY A 269 16.94 -1.97 19.40
N VAL A 270 16.62 -2.34 20.63
CA VAL A 270 16.64 -3.71 21.14
C VAL A 270 15.32 -4.04 21.84
N LEU A 271 14.57 -4.97 21.29
CA LEU A 271 13.37 -5.47 21.94
C LEU A 271 13.75 -6.47 23.03
N ASN A 272 13.88 -5.98 24.25
CA ASN A 272 14.31 -6.78 25.40
C ASN A 272 13.12 -7.47 26.10
N THR A 273 13.43 -8.37 27.02
CA THR A 273 12.41 -9.14 27.78
C THR A 273 11.43 -8.24 28.54
N LYS A 274 11.86 -7.06 29.02
CA LYS A 274 10.99 -6.14 29.76
C LYS A 274 9.96 -5.49 28.83
N ASP A 275 10.37 -5.09 27.62
CA ASP A 275 9.47 -4.54 26.62
C ASP A 275 8.39 -5.56 26.26
N MET A 276 8.79 -6.75 25.84
CA MET A 276 7.86 -7.84 25.50
C MET A 276 6.92 -8.20 26.66
N LYS A 277 7.44 -8.29 27.88
CA LYS A 277 6.65 -8.59 29.08
C LYS A 277 5.60 -7.51 29.38
N THR A 278 5.91 -6.26 29.09
CA THR A 278 4.99 -5.14 29.30
C THR A 278 3.74 -5.29 28.43
N PHE A 279 3.89 -5.59 27.16
CA PHE A 279 2.75 -5.82 26.25
C PHE A 279 2.03 -7.13 26.58
N TYR A 280 2.76 -8.20 26.80
CA TYR A 280 2.16 -9.50 27.12
C TYR A 280 1.34 -9.49 28.41
N ASN A 281 1.73 -8.75 29.43
CA ASN A 281 0.96 -8.62 30.66
C ASN A 281 -0.42 -8.01 30.42
N VAL A 282 -0.55 -7.03 29.54
CA VAL A 282 -1.83 -6.45 29.16
C VAL A 282 -2.66 -7.48 28.42
N GLN A 283 -2.04 -8.21 27.49
CA GLN A 283 -2.70 -9.25 26.71
C GLN A 283 -3.18 -10.41 27.61
N SER A 284 -2.32 -10.93 28.49
CA SER A 284 -2.65 -12.01 29.40
C SER A 284 -3.79 -11.64 30.37
N HIS A 285 -3.80 -10.38 30.84
CA HIS A 285 -4.91 -9.89 31.68
C HIS A 285 -6.24 -9.89 30.89
N ARG A 286 -6.22 -9.45 29.64
CA ARG A 286 -7.42 -9.51 28.78
C ARG A 286 -7.92 -10.95 28.58
N MET A 287 -7.01 -11.89 28.31
CA MET A 287 -7.31 -13.32 28.18
C MET A 287 -7.99 -13.85 29.42
N GLN A 288 -7.44 -13.54 30.61
CA GLN A 288 -8.04 -13.94 31.91
C GLN A 288 -9.45 -13.39 32.09
N CYS A 289 -9.66 -12.10 31.79
CA CYS A 289 -10.98 -11.46 31.90
C CYS A 289 -12.03 -12.12 30.96
N LEU A 290 -11.58 -12.63 29.82
CA LEU A 290 -12.46 -13.31 28.85
C LEU A 290 -12.57 -14.82 29.10
N GLY A 291 -11.90 -15.35 30.14
CA GLY A 291 -11.95 -16.77 30.49
C GLY A 291 -11.12 -17.69 29.62
N HIS A 292 -10.17 -17.14 28.85
CA HIS A 292 -9.21 -17.93 28.09
C HIS A 292 -8.07 -18.44 28.99
N GLU A 293 -7.51 -19.59 28.63
CA GLU A 293 -6.30 -20.10 29.26
C GLU A 293 -5.10 -19.22 28.88
N VAL A 294 -4.27 -18.89 29.87
CA VAL A 294 -3.12 -18.02 29.68
C VAL A 294 -1.84 -18.82 29.79
N VAL A 295 -1.02 -18.77 28.74
CA VAL A 295 0.32 -19.34 28.74
C VAL A 295 1.24 -18.45 29.58
N PRO A 296 2.10 -18.99 30.45
CA PRO A 296 3.09 -18.19 31.15
C PRO A 296 3.99 -17.41 30.19
N PHE A 297 4.30 -16.16 30.52
CA PHE A 297 5.15 -15.30 29.67
C PHE A 297 6.49 -15.96 29.35
N GLU A 298 7.08 -16.62 30.32
CA GLU A 298 8.37 -17.31 30.19
C GLU A 298 8.32 -18.41 29.12
N ASP A 299 7.20 -19.11 28.96
CA ASP A 299 7.02 -20.14 27.93
C ASP A 299 6.87 -19.51 26.55
N VAL A 300 6.10 -18.42 26.45
CA VAL A 300 5.99 -17.63 25.20
C VAL A 300 7.34 -17.07 24.79
N LEU A 301 8.08 -16.51 25.73
CA LEU A 301 9.42 -15.95 25.49
C LEU A 301 10.39 -17.03 25.00
N CYS A 302 10.40 -18.22 25.62
CA CYS A 302 11.23 -19.35 25.16
C CYS A 302 10.89 -19.72 23.71
N GLN A 303 9.61 -19.83 23.37
CA GLN A 303 9.19 -20.11 21.99
C GLN A 303 9.65 -19.03 21.02
N MET A 304 9.52 -17.74 21.38
CA MET A 304 9.99 -16.63 20.58
C MET A 304 11.50 -16.74 20.31
N TYR A 305 12.31 -16.96 21.35
CA TYR A 305 13.76 -17.05 21.23
C TYR A 305 14.20 -18.28 20.43
N ASP A 306 13.51 -19.41 20.59
CA ASP A 306 13.79 -20.64 19.80
C ASP A 306 13.52 -20.45 18.30
N LEU A 307 12.55 -19.62 17.96
CA LEU A 307 12.14 -19.36 16.59
C LEU A 307 12.98 -18.25 15.93
N ILE A 308 13.22 -17.13 16.63
CA ILE A 308 13.97 -15.97 16.12
C ILE A 308 15.49 -16.24 16.19
N LYS A 309 15.96 -16.93 17.24
CA LYS A 309 17.38 -17.19 17.50
C LYS A 309 18.20 -15.90 17.50
N PRO A 310 17.88 -14.95 18.41
CA PRO A 310 18.55 -13.66 18.43
C PRO A 310 20.07 -13.82 18.60
N ARG A 311 20.82 -12.93 17.98
CA ARG A 311 22.30 -12.95 18.02
C ARG A 311 22.88 -12.41 19.32
N SER A 312 22.08 -11.66 20.07
CA SER A 312 22.45 -11.05 21.33
C SER A 312 21.66 -11.62 22.51
N GLU A 313 22.28 -11.75 23.68
CA GLU A 313 21.59 -12.09 24.91
C GLU A 313 20.81 -10.90 25.51
N GLU A 314 21.07 -9.67 25.05
CA GLU A 314 20.40 -8.46 25.52
C GLU A 314 18.95 -8.36 25.04
N GLY A 315 18.64 -8.95 23.89
CA GLY A 315 17.32 -8.95 23.29
C GLY A 315 17.36 -9.20 21.79
N VAL A 316 16.24 -8.94 21.14
CA VAL A 316 16.04 -9.11 19.70
C VAL A 316 16.21 -7.77 19.02
N VAL A 317 16.98 -7.72 17.92
CA VAL A 317 17.07 -6.56 17.03
C VAL A 317 16.22 -6.77 15.77
N VAL A 318 15.89 -5.70 15.06
CA VAL A 318 15.03 -5.78 13.89
C VAL A 318 15.58 -6.74 12.83
N GLU A 319 16.90 -6.82 12.66
CA GLU A 319 17.58 -7.70 11.71
C GLU A 319 17.42 -9.20 12.03
N ASP A 320 17.13 -9.55 13.28
CA ASP A 320 16.86 -10.94 13.67
C ASP A 320 15.50 -11.40 13.16
N PHE A 321 14.49 -10.52 13.13
CA PHE A 321 13.20 -10.80 12.54
C PHE A 321 13.23 -10.91 11.01
N LEU A 322 14.18 -10.25 10.35
CA LEU A 322 14.29 -10.19 8.89
C LEU A 322 15.08 -11.37 8.29
N GLN A 323 15.38 -12.39 9.08
CA GLN A 323 16.00 -13.60 8.58
C GLN A 323 14.97 -14.48 7.86
N PRO A 324 15.35 -15.19 6.79
CA PRO A 324 14.42 -16.02 6.01
C PRO A 324 13.67 -17.06 6.85
N GLU A 325 14.28 -17.52 7.94
CA GLU A 325 13.70 -18.49 8.86
C GLU A 325 12.55 -17.88 9.69
N CYS A 326 12.53 -16.55 9.83
CA CYS A 326 11.54 -15.80 10.62
C CYS A 326 10.36 -15.30 9.80
N ASP A 327 10.41 -15.33 8.46
CA ASP A 327 9.38 -14.75 7.58
C ASP A 327 7.94 -15.19 7.92
N LYS A 328 7.74 -16.42 8.42
CA LYS A 328 6.41 -16.94 8.75
C LYS A 328 6.06 -16.86 10.23
N VAL A 329 6.97 -16.43 11.05
CA VAL A 329 6.88 -16.51 12.52
C VAL A 329 6.71 -15.13 13.14
N SER A 330 7.29 -14.09 12.55
CA SER A 330 7.25 -12.72 13.07
C SER A 330 5.82 -12.24 13.36
N GLY A 331 4.87 -12.51 12.47
CA GLY A 331 3.47 -12.15 12.64
C GLY A 331 2.83 -12.77 13.88
N ALA A 332 3.00 -14.08 14.09
CA ALA A 332 2.45 -14.80 15.23
C ALA A 332 3.05 -14.30 16.56
N LEU A 333 4.32 -13.92 16.57
CA LEU A 333 4.98 -13.37 17.74
C LEU A 333 4.42 -12.00 18.11
N PHE A 334 4.23 -11.12 17.14
CA PHE A 334 3.59 -9.83 17.36
C PHE A 334 2.14 -9.98 17.83
N ASP A 335 1.38 -10.90 17.23
CA ASP A 335 0.02 -11.19 17.65
C ASP A 335 -0.06 -11.67 19.10
N ALA A 336 0.87 -12.52 19.55
CA ALA A 336 0.94 -12.97 20.93
C ALA A 336 1.13 -11.80 21.91
N LEU A 337 1.82 -10.74 21.52
CA LEU A 337 2.07 -9.59 22.38
C LEU A 337 0.89 -8.63 22.47
N PHE A 338 0.10 -8.45 21.40
CA PHE A 338 -0.89 -7.36 21.39
C PHE A 338 -2.17 -7.58 20.61
N ASN A 339 -2.31 -8.59 19.74
CA ASN A 339 -3.55 -8.87 19.02
C ASN A 339 -4.22 -10.15 19.50
N LEU A 340 -5.22 -10.00 20.36
CA LEU A 340 -5.85 -11.14 21.02
C LEU A 340 -6.56 -12.08 20.03
N ASN A 341 -7.32 -11.54 19.09
CA ASN A 341 -8.13 -12.37 18.20
C ASN A 341 -7.25 -13.19 17.26
N LYS A 342 -6.20 -12.58 16.70
CA LYS A 342 -5.24 -13.28 15.82
C LYS A 342 -4.42 -14.31 16.60
N TYR A 343 -4.03 -14.01 17.85
CA TYR A 343 -3.33 -14.96 18.71
C TYR A 343 -4.21 -16.18 19.03
N LEU A 344 -5.47 -15.98 19.43
CA LEU A 344 -6.40 -17.08 19.70
C LEU A 344 -6.70 -17.90 18.44
N GLN A 345 -6.80 -17.27 17.28
CA GLN A 345 -6.93 -17.96 16.00
C GLN A 345 -5.69 -18.81 15.70
N PHE A 346 -4.50 -18.31 15.98
CA PHE A 346 -3.25 -19.05 15.79
C PHE A 346 -3.20 -20.27 16.70
N GLU A 347 -3.50 -20.12 17.99
CA GLU A 347 -3.54 -21.23 18.97
C GLU A 347 -4.60 -22.30 18.65
N SER A 348 -5.73 -21.91 18.05
CA SER A 348 -6.81 -22.82 17.68
C SER A 348 -6.59 -23.52 16.33
N ARG A 349 -5.55 -23.19 15.58
CA ARG A 349 -5.26 -23.78 14.27
C ARG A 349 -4.91 -25.26 14.39
N ASP A 350 -5.55 -26.07 13.55
CA ASP A 350 -5.16 -27.47 13.36
C ASP A 350 -3.92 -27.55 12.44
N PRO A 351 -2.76 -27.97 12.95
CA PRO A 351 -1.54 -28.09 12.15
C PRO A 351 -1.68 -29.02 10.93
N PHE A 352 -2.66 -29.91 10.95
CA PHE A 352 -2.93 -30.83 9.85
C PHE A 352 -3.66 -30.14 8.70
N LEU A 353 -4.61 -29.25 9.02
CA LEU A 353 -5.31 -28.44 8.03
C LEU A 353 -4.39 -27.39 7.40
N GLU A 354 -3.42 -26.86 8.12
CA GLU A 354 -2.44 -25.92 7.59
C GLU A 354 -1.49 -26.56 6.57
N ARG A 355 -1.14 -27.83 6.75
CA ARG A 355 -0.32 -28.58 5.76
C ARG A 355 -1.03 -28.77 4.43
N THR A 356 -2.36 -28.85 4.44
CA THR A 356 -3.20 -28.98 3.24
C THR A 356 -3.49 -27.64 2.57
N LYS A 357 -3.43 -26.51 3.32
CA LYS A 357 -3.62 -25.15 2.80
C LYS A 357 -2.36 -24.51 2.20
N ARG A 358 -1.24 -25.23 2.15
CA ARG A 358 0.07 -24.70 1.72
C ARG A 358 0.21 -24.38 0.23
N GLU A 359 -0.79 -24.65 -0.59
CA GLU A 359 -0.88 -24.16 -1.97
C GLU A 359 -1.78 -22.94 -2.01
N ASP A 360 -1.36 -21.86 -1.36
CA ASP A 360 -2.04 -20.60 -1.37
C ASP A 360 -1.80 -19.87 -2.70
N GLU A 361 -2.86 -19.38 -3.32
CA GLU A 361 -2.81 -18.60 -4.56
C GLU A 361 -2.23 -17.19 -4.34
N PHE A 362 -2.06 -16.77 -3.08
CA PHE A 362 -1.64 -15.41 -2.72
C PHE A 362 -0.15 -15.34 -2.39
N ASP A 363 0.51 -14.29 -2.90
CA ASP A 363 1.93 -14.05 -2.68
C ASP A 363 2.24 -13.54 -1.25
N ASN A 364 1.26 -12.92 -0.57
CA ASN A 364 1.40 -12.37 0.78
C ASN A 364 0.08 -12.34 1.55
N ASP A 365 0.15 -12.08 2.86
CA ASP A 365 -1.02 -12.07 3.74
C ASP A 365 -1.97 -10.90 3.46
N TRP A 366 -1.46 -9.75 3.00
CA TRP A 366 -2.29 -8.61 2.62
C TRP A 366 -3.19 -8.94 1.42
N ASP A 367 -2.64 -9.54 0.37
CA ASP A 367 -3.43 -9.89 -0.83
C ASP A 367 -4.54 -10.89 -0.47
N ARG A 368 -4.23 -11.85 0.40
CA ARG A 368 -5.24 -12.80 0.94
C ARG A 368 -6.32 -12.09 1.74
N TYR A 369 -5.92 -11.24 2.70
CA TYR A 369 -6.84 -10.50 3.54
C TYR A 369 -7.77 -9.62 2.68
N ALA A 370 -7.21 -8.85 1.77
CA ALA A 370 -7.97 -7.95 0.92
C ALA A 370 -8.97 -8.68 0.04
N CYS A 371 -8.61 -9.82 -0.55
CA CYS A 371 -9.53 -10.64 -1.35
C CYS A 371 -10.70 -11.17 -0.50
N LEU A 372 -10.40 -11.75 0.67
CA LEU A 372 -11.44 -12.30 1.54
C LEU A 372 -12.38 -11.22 2.06
N ASP A 373 -11.82 -10.08 2.45
CA ASP A 373 -12.60 -8.97 3.00
C ASP A 373 -13.41 -8.24 1.93
N TYR A 374 -12.88 -8.09 0.72
CA TYR A 374 -13.62 -7.57 -0.42
C TYR A 374 -14.85 -8.43 -0.74
N ASN A 375 -14.69 -9.75 -0.78
CA ASN A 375 -15.80 -10.67 -1.01
C ASN A 375 -16.86 -10.59 0.10
N ARG A 376 -16.44 -10.44 1.36
CA ARG A 376 -17.35 -10.22 2.49
C ARG A 376 -18.16 -8.93 2.32
N LEU A 377 -17.46 -7.82 2.02
CA LEU A 377 -18.09 -6.52 1.82
C LEU A 377 -19.07 -6.52 0.64
N ALA A 378 -18.72 -7.17 -0.47
CA ALA A 378 -19.60 -7.32 -1.63
C ALA A 378 -20.88 -8.09 -1.29
N MET A 379 -20.77 -9.20 -0.56
CA MET A 379 -21.94 -9.98 -0.10
C MET A 379 -22.84 -9.17 0.85
N GLU A 380 -22.25 -8.38 1.74
CA GLU A 380 -23.02 -7.53 2.66
C GLU A 380 -23.76 -6.42 1.91
N GLU A 381 -23.18 -5.90 0.84
CA GLU A 381 -23.77 -4.86 -0.01
C GLU A 381 -24.95 -5.42 -0.81
N GLU A 382 -24.79 -6.59 -1.43
CA GLU A 382 -25.88 -7.32 -2.10
C GLU A 382 -27.04 -7.60 -1.13
N GLN A 383 -26.78 -8.08 0.06
CA GLN A 383 -27.83 -8.32 1.06
C GLN A 383 -28.59 -7.05 1.42
N ARG A 384 -27.87 -5.93 1.62
CA ARG A 384 -28.52 -4.64 1.92
C ARG A 384 -29.38 -4.12 0.79
N GLU A 385 -29.00 -4.39 -0.47
CA GLU A 385 -29.81 -4.04 -1.65
C GLU A 385 -31.06 -4.89 -1.75
N ASP A 386 -30.95 -6.19 -1.51
CA ASP A 386 -32.09 -7.11 -1.50
C ASP A 386 -33.07 -6.76 -0.40
N ASP A 387 -32.62 -6.50 0.83
CA ASP A 387 -33.46 -6.07 1.95
C ASP A 387 -34.19 -4.75 1.62
N ARG A 388 -33.50 -3.80 0.98
CA ARG A 388 -34.10 -2.51 0.56
C ARG A 388 -35.19 -2.71 -0.49
N ASN A 389 -34.91 -3.55 -1.49
CA ASN A 389 -35.87 -3.86 -2.54
C ASN A 389 -37.12 -4.54 -1.97
N GLN A 390 -36.95 -5.48 -1.02
CA GLN A 390 -38.08 -6.14 -0.36
C GLN A 390 -38.92 -5.14 0.46
N MET A 391 -38.29 -4.25 1.24
CA MET A 391 -39.01 -3.20 1.98
C MET A 391 -39.77 -2.24 1.07
N GLU A 392 -39.21 -1.90 -0.10
CA GLU A 392 -39.90 -1.07 -1.10
C GLU A 392 -41.09 -1.78 -1.75
N GLU A 393 -41.02 -3.09 -1.96
CA GLU A 393 -42.12 -3.90 -2.47
C GLU A 393 -43.24 -4.00 -1.44
N GLU A 394 -42.93 -4.29 -0.16
CA GLU A 394 -43.89 -4.33 0.95
C GLU A 394 -44.61 -2.99 1.18
N GLN A 395 -43.95 -1.85 0.88
CA GLN A 395 -44.59 -0.53 1.01
C GLN A 395 -45.49 -0.17 -0.18
N ARG A 396 -45.43 -0.92 -1.28
CA ARG A 396 -46.28 -0.72 -2.47
C ARG A 396 -47.53 -1.60 -2.47
N GLU A 397 -47.57 -2.62 -1.64
CA GLU A 397 -48.75 -3.44 -1.36
C GLU A 397 -49.63 -2.82 -0.25
#